data_1249613df135e6800363bd685f97f9d6
#
_entry.id   1249613df135e6800363bd685f97f9d6
#
_cell.length_a   1.000
_cell.length_b   1.000
_cell.length_c   1.000
_cell.angle_alpha   90.00
_cell.angle_beta   90.00
_cell.angle_gamma   90.00
#
_symmetry.space_group_name_H-M   'P 1'
#
loop_
_entity.id
_entity.type
_entity.pdbx_description
1 polymer ?
#
loop_
_entity_poly.entity_id
_entity_poly.type
_entity_poly.pdbx_seq_one_letter_code
_entity_poly.pdbx_strand_id
1 'polypeptide(L)'
;MQFPYSWLKTQANPDLSADKLEHLLTMAGLEVEEIDTAAPAFSGVVVAEVKSVEKHPDADRLNVTQVDAGTGELVQIVCGAPNVKPGIKVPCSLPGAVLPGNFKIKPTKMRGVPSNGMLCSTNELGLPDDGVDGLHILPEDAPVGTNIREYLDLDDTLFTLKITPNRADCLSVKGIAREVSALTQCAFTPVEIQTASISSKKKQAVRIDAPADCGRFISRVIENVNAKAATPDWMKQRLERSGIRSISALVDIGNYVMLEIGQPMHVFDADKLSGSLIVRRAQNGETLACLNEKTVTLADNTLVVADEKGALSLAGLMGGEASAVSDETQNIVLEAAWFAPEIIAGKSRQYGFGSDSSFRFERGVDYRLQADAIERATELVLQICGGAAGEMVEAQGKLPEAKQVELRLGRLKTVLGVEIPAEQVEIILQHLGLSLIHISEPTRQ
;
A
#
# COMPACT_ATOMS: atom_id res chain seq x y z
N MET A 1 11.00 3.97 -0.18
CA MET A 1 9.97 2.95 0.20
C MET A 1 9.59 3.18 1.65
N GLN A 2 8.34 3.59 1.89
CA GLN A 2 7.82 3.80 3.24
C GLN A 2 6.92 2.62 3.62
N PHE A 3 6.97 2.19 4.89
CA PHE A 3 6.13 1.10 5.41
C PHE A 3 6.02 1.16 6.94
N PRO A 4 4.88 0.72 7.52
CA PRO A 4 4.72 0.59 8.95
C PRO A 4 5.40 -0.68 9.49
N TYR A 5 6.03 -0.58 10.65
CA TYR A 5 6.74 -1.71 11.27
C TYR A 5 5.79 -2.85 11.63
N SER A 6 4.57 -2.52 12.05
CA SER A 6 3.52 -3.53 12.29
C SER A 6 3.28 -4.42 11.08
N TRP A 7 3.25 -3.85 9.86
CA TRP A 7 3.08 -4.64 8.64
C TRP A 7 4.28 -5.53 8.34
N LEU A 8 5.51 -5.00 8.48
CA LEU A 8 6.73 -5.81 8.33
C LEU A 8 6.71 -7.01 9.27
N LYS A 9 6.31 -6.81 10.54
CA LYS A 9 6.23 -7.88 11.56
C LYS A 9 5.28 -9.01 11.19
N THR A 10 4.31 -8.80 10.32
CA THR A 10 3.43 -9.87 9.85
C THR A 10 4.17 -10.89 8.97
N GLN A 11 5.29 -10.52 8.37
CA GLN A 11 6.08 -11.37 7.47
C GLN A 11 7.47 -11.74 8.02
N ALA A 12 8.06 -10.86 8.80
CA ALA A 12 9.30 -11.12 9.53
C ALA A 12 9.27 -10.34 10.85
N ASN A 13 9.27 -11.04 11.97
CA ASN A 13 9.16 -10.43 13.30
C ASN A 13 10.46 -10.65 14.11
N PRO A 14 11.50 -9.82 13.87
CA PRO A 14 12.73 -9.91 14.64
C PRO A 14 12.48 -9.38 16.08
N ASP A 15 13.18 -9.95 17.06
CA ASP A 15 13.18 -9.44 18.44
C ASP A 15 14.11 -8.21 18.55
N LEU A 16 13.73 -7.13 17.86
CA LEU A 16 14.48 -5.89 17.79
C LEU A 16 13.56 -4.68 18.02
N SER A 17 14.11 -3.65 18.70
CA SER A 17 13.48 -2.32 18.70
C SER A 17 13.62 -1.68 17.31
N ALA A 18 12.79 -0.65 17.04
CA ALA A 18 12.85 0.10 15.79
C ALA A 18 14.25 0.69 15.53
N ASP A 19 14.89 1.30 16.55
CA ASP A 19 16.23 1.87 16.44
C ASP A 19 17.31 0.82 16.06
N LYS A 20 17.21 -0.38 16.64
CA LYS A 20 18.13 -1.47 16.28
C LYS A 20 17.89 -1.97 14.87
N LEU A 21 16.64 -2.05 14.44
CA LEU A 21 16.30 -2.44 13.07
C LEU A 21 16.77 -1.39 12.06
N GLU A 22 16.61 -0.10 12.37
CA GLU A 22 17.15 1.01 11.58
C GLU A 22 18.65 0.83 11.30
N HIS A 23 19.41 0.70 12.39
CA HIS A 23 20.85 0.51 12.28
C HIS A 23 21.21 -0.72 11.46
N LEU A 24 20.53 -1.84 11.69
CA LEU A 24 20.77 -3.10 10.98
C LEU A 24 20.52 -2.98 9.48
N LEU A 25 19.38 -2.40 9.09
CA LEU A 25 19.01 -2.20 7.68
C LEU A 25 20.01 -1.25 6.98
N THR A 26 20.35 -0.13 7.61
CA THR A 26 21.30 0.84 7.07
C THR A 26 22.67 0.20 6.87
N MET A 27 23.17 -0.55 7.84
CA MET A 27 24.46 -1.24 7.74
C MET A 27 24.45 -2.36 6.69
N ALA A 28 23.28 -2.92 6.38
CA ALA A 28 23.11 -3.91 5.32
C ALA A 28 22.93 -3.29 3.91
N GLY A 29 22.95 -1.95 3.80
CA GLY A 29 22.83 -1.24 2.53
C GLY A 29 21.40 -0.87 2.14
N LEU A 30 20.45 -0.98 3.07
CA LEU A 30 19.10 -0.45 2.96
C LEU A 30 18.99 0.80 3.85
N GLU A 31 19.53 1.92 3.35
CA GLU A 31 19.59 3.18 4.08
C GLU A 31 18.20 3.61 4.60
N VAL A 32 18.07 3.70 5.93
CA VAL A 32 16.88 4.29 6.55
C VAL A 32 17.07 5.80 6.53
N GLU A 33 16.26 6.49 5.76
CA GLU A 33 16.31 7.93 5.56
C GLU A 33 15.54 8.67 6.66
N GLU A 34 14.45 8.05 7.16
CA GLU A 34 13.59 8.62 8.18
C GLU A 34 12.90 7.53 8.99
N ILE A 35 12.73 7.79 10.28
CA ILE A 35 11.83 7.06 11.17
C ILE A 35 10.84 8.06 11.75
N ASP A 36 9.55 7.76 11.60
CA ASP A 36 8.45 8.57 12.10
C ASP A 36 7.46 7.72 12.89
N THR A 37 6.47 8.34 13.49
CA THR A 37 5.37 7.67 14.20
C THR A 37 4.06 7.83 13.43
N ALA A 38 3.17 6.84 13.52
CA ALA A 38 1.87 6.88 12.85
C ALA A 38 0.98 8.05 13.32
N ALA A 39 1.24 8.57 14.52
CA ALA A 39 0.61 9.77 15.07
C ALA A 39 1.54 10.49 16.06
N PRO A 40 1.41 11.82 16.20
CA PRO A 40 2.17 12.54 17.22
C PRO A 40 1.81 12.07 18.64
N ALA A 41 2.65 12.40 19.60
CA ALA A 41 2.42 12.04 20.99
C ALA A 41 1.21 12.81 21.56
N PHE A 42 0.25 12.08 22.11
CA PHE A 42 -0.86 12.59 22.91
C PHE A 42 -1.35 11.51 23.87
N SER A 43 -2.11 11.91 24.91
CA SER A 43 -2.61 10.97 25.92
C SER A 43 -3.95 11.42 26.51
N GLY A 44 -4.68 10.49 27.14
CA GLY A 44 -5.94 10.79 27.84
C GLY A 44 -7.13 11.00 26.89
N VAL A 45 -7.05 10.49 25.67
CA VAL A 45 -8.15 10.50 24.69
C VAL A 45 -8.76 9.11 24.58
N VAL A 46 -10.07 9.03 24.69
CA VAL A 46 -10.82 7.75 24.63
C VAL A 46 -11.92 7.80 23.58
N VAL A 47 -12.36 6.62 23.15
CA VAL A 47 -13.60 6.49 22.37
C VAL A 47 -14.78 6.88 23.26
N ALA A 48 -15.63 7.79 22.79
CA ALA A 48 -16.80 8.23 23.55
C ALA A 48 -18.04 8.29 22.66
N GLU A 49 -19.21 8.07 23.24
CA GLU A 49 -20.50 8.17 22.57
C GLU A 49 -21.25 9.43 23.02
N VAL A 50 -21.74 10.22 22.08
CA VAL A 50 -22.57 11.38 22.35
C VAL A 50 -24.00 10.92 22.63
N LYS A 51 -24.44 11.04 23.89
CA LYS A 51 -25.80 10.58 24.31
C LYS A 51 -26.88 11.62 24.06
N SER A 52 -26.59 12.90 24.30
CA SER A 52 -27.53 13.98 23.99
C SER A 52 -26.81 15.24 23.52
N VAL A 53 -27.53 16.06 22.77
CA VAL A 53 -27.06 17.35 22.24
C VAL A 53 -28.18 18.37 22.43
N GLU A 54 -27.86 19.45 23.15
CA GLU A 54 -28.77 20.57 23.39
C GLU A 54 -28.12 21.88 22.93
N LYS A 55 -28.91 22.88 22.57
CA LYS A 55 -28.38 24.20 22.21
C LYS A 55 -27.78 24.89 23.42
N HIS A 56 -26.65 25.55 23.21
CA HIS A 56 -26.05 26.39 24.28
C HIS A 56 -26.96 27.61 24.56
N PRO A 57 -27.27 27.95 25.84
CA PRO A 57 -28.22 29.03 26.16
C PRO A 57 -27.76 30.41 25.64
N ASP A 58 -26.46 30.68 25.58
CA ASP A 58 -25.90 32.02 25.27
C ASP A 58 -24.98 31.99 24.03
N ALA A 59 -25.03 30.96 23.17
CA ALA A 59 -24.17 30.90 22.01
C ALA A 59 -24.76 30.05 20.87
N ASP A 60 -25.15 30.70 19.78
CA ASP A 60 -25.83 30.04 18.62
C ASP A 60 -25.03 28.93 17.93
N ARG A 61 -23.68 29.04 17.96
CA ARG A 61 -22.76 28.09 17.31
C ARG A 61 -22.28 26.96 18.23
N LEU A 62 -22.67 26.97 19.51
CA LEU A 62 -22.28 25.96 20.46
C LEU A 62 -23.43 25.05 20.84
N ASN A 63 -23.09 23.82 21.15
CA ASN A 63 -23.99 22.82 21.69
C ASN A 63 -23.44 22.30 23.03
N VAL A 64 -24.34 21.99 23.97
CA VAL A 64 -24.00 21.30 25.23
C VAL A 64 -24.30 19.82 25.00
N THR A 65 -23.31 18.96 25.16
CA THR A 65 -23.42 17.51 24.96
C THR A 65 -23.26 16.75 26.26
N GLN A 66 -24.00 15.64 26.39
CA GLN A 66 -23.74 14.64 27.43
C GLN A 66 -23.08 13.44 26.75
N VAL A 67 -21.91 13.06 27.21
CA VAL A 67 -21.03 12.11 26.55
C VAL A 67 -20.69 10.96 27.48
N ASP A 68 -20.89 9.75 27.03
CA ASP A 68 -20.38 8.55 27.68
C ASP A 68 -18.94 8.28 27.22
N ALA A 69 -18.00 8.46 28.10
CA ALA A 69 -16.57 8.22 27.87
C ALA A 69 -16.05 6.94 28.58
N GLY A 70 -16.96 6.06 29.01
CA GLY A 70 -16.61 4.82 29.72
C GLY A 70 -16.19 5.04 31.19
N THR A 71 -16.45 6.22 31.76
CA THR A 71 -16.10 6.56 33.14
C THR A 71 -17.14 6.18 34.19
N GLY A 72 -18.27 5.64 33.74
CA GLY A 72 -19.43 5.29 34.59
C GLY A 72 -20.43 6.43 34.82
N GLU A 73 -20.05 7.67 34.52
CA GLU A 73 -20.91 8.86 34.56
C GLU A 73 -20.82 9.61 33.23
N LEU A 74 -21.92 10.30 32.87
CA LEU A 74 -21.92 11.14 31.66
C LEU A 74 -21.10 12.40 31.89
N VAL A 75 -20.28 12.76 30.91
CA VAL A 75 -19.42 13.94 30.93
C VAL A 75 -20.07 15.05 30.11
N GLN A 76 -20.31 16.20 30.73
CA GLN A 76 -20.79 17.37 30.00
C GLN A 76 -19.66 18.08 29.28
N ILE A 77 -19.83 18.24 27.95
CA ILE A 77 -18.85 18.88 27.05
C ILE A 77 -19.58 19.90 26.16
N VAL A 78 -19.03 21.10 26.04
CA VAL A 78 -19.49 22.10 25.09
C VAL A 78 -18.75 21.92 23.78
N CYS A 79 -19.48 21.75 22.68
CA CYS A 79 -18.94 21.42 21.36
C CYS A 79 -19.45 22.41 20.30
N GLY A 80 -18.55 22.90 19.46
CA GLY A 80 -18.86 23.81 18.34
C GLY A 80 -18.86 23.13 16.96
N ALA A 81 -18.61 21.83 16.91
CA ALA A 81 -18.53 21.10 15.63
C ALA A 81 -19.90 21.00 14.94
N PRO A 82 -19.97 21.23 13.60
CA PRO A 82 -21.23 21.23 12.87
C PRO A 82 -21.88 19.84 12.75
N ASN A 83 -21.08 18.79 12.83
CA ASN A 83 -21.50 17.40 12.66
C ASN A 83 -21.86 16.69 13.97
N VAL A 84 -21.86 17.39 15.13
CA VAL A 84 -22.21 16.78 16.42
C VAL A 84 -23.70 16.42 16.46
N LYS A 85 -24.00 15.17 16.79
CA LYS A 85 -25.38 14.64 16.94
C LYS A 85 -25.39 13.48 17.94
N PRO A 86 -26.56 13.18 18.56
CA PRO A 86 -26.68 12.00 19.40
C PRO A 86 -26.40 10.70 18.66
N GLY A 87 -25.82 9.74 19.36
CA GLY A 87 -25.51 8.38 18.85
C GLY A 87 -24.20 8.24 18.13
N ILE A 88 -23.48 9.32 17.78
CA ILE A 88 -22.14 9.19 17.16
C ILE A 88 -21.09 8.83 18.21
N LYS A 89 -20.11 8.06 17.75
CA LYS A 89 -18.87 7.81 18.51
C LYS A 89 -17.74 8.65 17.96
N VAL A 90 -16.96 9.25 18.87
CA VAL A 90 -15.92 10.21 18.54
C VAL A 90 -14.77 10.11 19.54
N PRO A 91 -13.55 10.55 19.19
CA PRO A 91 -12.48 10.73 20.18
C PRO A 91 -12.85 11.83 21.17
N CYS A 92 -12.69 11.55 22.44
CA CYS A 92 -12.97 12.46 23.53
C CYS A 92 -11.74 12.60 24.43
N SER A 93 -11.19 13.81 24.55
CA SER A 93 -10.13 14.11 25.47
C SER A 93 -10.71 14.52 26.83
N LEU A 94 -10.34 13.76 27.87
CA LEU A 94 -10.78 13.96 29.22
C LEU A 94 -9.88 14.99 30.00
N PRO A 95 -10.32 15.56 31.11
CA PRO A 95 -9.48 16.41 31.94
C PRO A 95 -8.18 15.70 32.33
N GLY A 96 -7.03 16.37 32.12
CA GLY A 96 -5.70 15.77 32.25
C GLY A 96 -5.09 15.23 30.97
N ALA A 97 -5.87 15.09 29.90
CA ALA A 97 -5.34 14.74 28.57
C ALA A 97 -4.32 15.80 28.10
N VAL A 98 -3.34 15.33 27.36
CA VAL A 98 -2.35 16.16 26.68
C VAL A 98 -2.44 15.87 25.18
N LEU A 99 -2.84 16.86 24.40
CA LEU A 99 -2.94 16.79 22.94
C LEU A 99 -1.65 17.25 22.26
N PRO A 100 -1.49 17.03 20.94
CA PRO A 100 -0.34 17.51 20.19
C PRO A 100 -0.04 18.99 20.46
N GLY A 101 1.24 19.37 20.42
CA GLY A 101 1.67 20.72 20.83
C GLY A 101 1.63 20.95 22.33
N ASN A 102 1.57 19.90 23.14
CA ASN A 102 1.51 19.97 24.64
C ASN A 102 0.28 20.73 25.16
N PHE A 103 -0.83 20.65 24.41
CA PHE A 103 -2.08 21.28 24.79
C PHE A 103 -2.81 20.46 25.88
N LYS A 104 -2.89 21.00 27.09
CA LYS A 104 -3.46 20.29 28.25
C LYS A 104 -4.95 20.57 28.38
N ILE A 105 -5.77 19.53 28.41
CA ILE A 105 -7.21 19.62 28.68
C ILE A 105 -7.48 19.80 30.16
N LYS A 106 -8.25 20.84 30.48
CA LYS A 106 -8.67 21.15 31.84
C LYS A 106 -10.17 21.44 31.87
N PRO A 107 -10.86 21.16 32.98
CA PRO A 107 -12.22 21.63 33.17
C PRO A 107 -12.30 23.14 32.93
N THR A 108 -13.24 23.59 32.14
CA THR A 108 -13.41 24.98 31.76
C THR A 108 -14.89 25.40 31.78
N LYS A 109 -15.17 26.67 31.66
CA LYS A 109 -16.50 27.19 31.42
C LYS A 109 -16.52 27.94 30.10
N MET A 110 -17.36 27.50 29.19
CA MET A 110 -17.58 28.19 27.92
C MET A 110 -18.87 28.99 27.98
N ARG A 111 -18.75 30.33 28.00
CA ARG A 111 -19.87 31.27 28.18
C ARG A 111 -20.78 30.87 29.38
N GLY A 112 -20.17 30.57 30.53
CA GLY A 112 -20.91 30.20 31.74
C GLY A 112 -21.24 28.71 31.90
N VAL A 113 -21.27 27.92 30.84
CA VAL A 113 -21.60 26.50 30.87
C VAL A 113 -20.33 25.66 31.09
N PRO A 114 -20.29 24.75 32.10
CA PRO A 114 -19.16 23.86 32.33
C PRO A 114 -18.91 22.91 31.17
N SER A 115 -17.63 22.73 30.80
CA SER A 115 -17.15 21.74 29.84
C SER A 115 -15.99 20.96 30.45
N ASN A 116 -16.17 19.68 30.64
CA ASN A 116 -15.24 18.77 31.30
C ASN A 116 -14.53 17.85 30.30
N GLY A 117 -14.01 18.42 29.24
CA GLY A 117 -13.32 17.71 28.16
C GLY A 117 -13.49 18.40 26.82
N MET A 118 -13.05 17.73 25.77
CA MET A 118 -13.18 18.19 24.38
C MET A 118 -13.40 17.00 23.46
N LEU A 119 -14.39 17.10 22.55
CA LEU A 119 -14.56 16.17 21.45
C LEU A 119 -13.60 16.57 20.33
N CYS A 120 -12.91 15.61 19.71
CA CYS A 120 -11.80 15.91 18.83
C CYS A 120 -12.13 15.57 17.36
N SER A 121 -11.61 16.41 16.47
CA SER A 121 -11.41 16.11 15.05
C SER A 121 -10.07 15.39 14.85
N THR A 122 -9.77 15.01 13.62
CA THR A 122 -8.44 14.50 13.23
C THR A 122 -7.35 15.56 13.47
N ASN A 123 -7.65 16.85 13.23
CA ASN A 123 -6.68 17.93 13.39
C ASN A 123 -6.20 18.11 14.83
N GLU A 124 -7.09 18.05 15.82
CA GLU A 124 -6.69 18.16 17.23
C GLU A 124 -5.81 17.00 17.68
N LEU A 125 -5.93 15.85 17.04
CA LEU A 125 -5.11 14.66 17.32
C LEU A 125 -3.83 14.61 16.45
N GLY A 126 -3.67 15.54 15.51
CA GLY A 126 -2.55 15.55 14.56
C GLY A 126 -2.59 14.35 13.58
N LEU A 127 -3.78 13.80 13.34
CA LEU A 127 -4.00 12.74 12.36
C LEU A 127 -4.18 13.33 10.96
N PRO A 128 -4.00 12.52 9.90
CA PRO A 128 -4.32 12.93 8.55
C PRO A 128 -5.74 13.46 8.42
N ASP A 129 -5.92 14.48 7.58
CA ASP A 129 -7.23 15.07 7.29
C ASP A 129 -8.14 14.01 6.64
N ASP A 130 -9.27 13.73 7.27
CA ASP A 130 -10.28 12.80 6.76
C ASP A 130 -11.30 13.49 5.82
N GLY A 131 -11.14 14.79 5.57
CA GLY A 131 -12.02 15.59 4.71
C GLY A 131 -13.37 15.92 5.36
N VAL A 132 -13.53 15.64 6.66
CA VAL A 132 -14.76 15.91 7.42
C VAL A 132 -14.65 17.25 8.16
N ASP A 133 -15.59 18.15 7.90
CA ASP A 133 -15.68 19.39 8.68
C ASP A 133 -16.32 19.09 10.04
N GLY A 134 -15.48 19.02 11.08
CA GLY A 134 -15.92 18.79 12.46
C GLY A 134 -15.22 17.63 13.15
N LEU A 135 -16.00 16.86 13.91
CA LEU A 135 -15.51 15.74 14.72
C LEU A 135 -15.14 14.54 13.86
N HIS A 136 -14.09 13.84 14.25
CA HIS A 136 -13.75 12.53 13.67
C HIS A 136 -14.78 11.48 14.13
N ILE A 137 -15.63 11.02 13.22
CA ILE A 137 -16.68 10.05 13.52
C ILE A 137 -16.11 8.64 13.39
N LEU A 138 -16.17 7.90 14.50
CA LEU A 138 -15.74 6.51 14.58
C LEU A 138 -16.88 5.55 14.19
N PRO A 139 -16.58 4.30 13.78
CA PRO A 139 -17.56 3.25 13.57
C PRO A 139 -18.50 3.04 14.75
N GLU A 140 -19.75 2.62 14.49
CA GLU A 140 -20.79 2.43 15.50
C GLU A 140 -20.40 1.35 16.54
N ASP A 141 -19.58 0.38 16.17
CA ASP A 141 -19.08 -0.70 17.02
C ASP A 141 -17.86 -0.33 17.84
N ALA A 142 -17.28 0.88 17.66
CA ALA A 142 -16.11 1.32 18.42
C ALA A 142 -16.39 1.23 19.95
N PRO A 143 -15.52 0.54 20.73
CA PRO A 143 -15.79 0.28 22.15
C PRO A 143 -15.57 1.52 23.00
N VAL A 144 -16.63 2.04 23.61
CA VAL A 144 -16.61 3.22 24.49
C VAL A 144 -15.65 3.03 25.65
N GLY A 145 -14.84 4.04 25.98
CA GLY A 145 -13.86 4.05 27.05
C GLY A 145 -12.49 3.49 26.64
N THR A 146 -12.36 2.89 25.45
CA THR A 146 -11.07 2.41 24.95
C THR A 146 -10.15 3.59 24.60
N ASN A 147 -8.86 3.48 24.93
CA ASN A 147 -7.85 4.43 24.52
C ASN A 147 -7.83 4.57 22.99
N ILE A 148 -7.94 5.80 22.49
CA ILE A 148 -8.01 6.03 21.04
C ILE A 148 -6.73 5.63 20.32
N ARG A 149 -5.56 5.70 20.97
CA ARG A 149 -4.29 5.25 20.39
C ARG A 149 -4.27 3.74 20.17
N GLU A 150 -4.83 2.98 21.10
CA GLU A 150 -4.97 1.53 20.98
C GLU A 150 -6.01 1.18 19.92
N TYR A 151 -7.17 1.86 19.93
CA TYR A 151 -8.25 1.60 18.99
C TYR A 151 -7.86 1.85 17.52
N LEU A 152 -7.13 2.94 17.26
CA LEU A 152 -6.65 3.31 15.93
C LEU A 152 -5.24 2.79 15.61
N ASP A 153 -4.64 1.97 16.53
CA ASP A 153 -3.28 1.43 16.36
C ASP A 153 -2.24 2.52 16.03
N LEU A 154 -2.24 3.62 16.80
CA LEU A 154 -1.43 4.81 16.52
C LEU A 154 0.02 4.73 17.02
N ASP A 155 0.39 3.68 17.75
CA ASP A 155 1.74 3.51 18.31
C ASP A 155 2.66 2.71 17.34
N ASP A 156 2.43 2.84 16.04
CA ASP A 156 3.24 2.21 15.02
C ASP A 156 4.42 3.09 14.60
N THR A 157 5.50 2.46 14.21
CA THR A 157 6.70 3.12 13.69
C THR A 157 6.73 3.03 12.17
N LEU A 158 6.96 4.15 11.51
CA LEU A 158 7.05 4.26 10.06
C LEU A 158 8.51 4.35 9.64
N PHE A 159 8.94 3.43 8.78
CA PHE A 159 10.27 3.44 8.19
C PHE A 159 10.23 3.99 6.77
N THR A 160 11.10 4.92 6.44
CA THR A 160 11.34 5.37 5.06
C THR A 160 12.72 4.95 4.62
N LEU A 161 12.77 4.02 3.65
CA LEU A 161 14.02 3.51 3.08
C LEU A 161 14.33 4.17 1.74
N LYS A 162 15.59 4.57 1.57
CA LYS A 162 16.18 4.99 0.31
C LYS A 162 16.77 3.79 -0.42
N ILE A 163 15.98 3.16 -1.26
CA ILE A 163 16.37 1.96 -1.98
C ILE A 163 17.20 2.32 -3.20
N THR A 164 18.41 1.76 -3.29
CA THR A 164 19.28 1.92 -4.46
C THR A 164 18.72 1.18 -5.68
N PRO A 165 19.02 1.62 -6.92
CA PRO A 165 18.44 1.02 -8.14
C PRO A 165 18.71 -0.48 -8.32
N ASN A 166 19.78 -1.01 -7.74
CA ASN A 166 20.14 -2.43 -7.79
C ASN A 166 19.39 -3.30 -6.76
N ARG A 167 18.57 -2.70 -5.89
CA ARG A 167 17.81 -3.40 -4.84
C ARG A 167 16.29 -3.28 -5.05
N ALA A 168 15.85 -3.40 -6.31
CA ALA A 168 14.42 -3.38 -6.66
C ALA A 168 13.61 -4.48 -5.93
N ASP A 169 14.25 -5.57 -5.55
CA ASP A 169 13.69 -6.64 -4.74
C ASP A 169 13.15 -6.17 -3.38
N CYS A 170 13.70 -5.06 -2.84
CA CYS A 170 13.27 -4.44 -1.58
C CYS A 170 12.23 -3.33 -1.75
N LEU A 171 11.63 -3.15 -2.93
CA LEU A 171 10.54 -2.22 -3.16
C LEU A 171 9.16 -2.80 -2.79
N SER A 172 9.15 -3.70 -1.79
CA SER A 172 7.94 -4.30 -1.20
C SER A 172 8.19 -4.73 0.24
N VAL A 173 7.11 -4.85 1.01
CA VAL A 173 7.19 -5.38 2.40
C VAL A 173 7.76 -6.80 2.39
N LYS A 174 7.35 -7.65 1.44
CA LYS A 174 7.88 -9.01 1.26
C LYS A 174 9.40 -9.01 1.04
N GLY A 175 9.90 -8.11 0.19
CA GLY A 175 11.33 -8.01 -0.09
C GLY A 175 12.14 -7.57 1.13
N ILE A 176 11.66 -6.55 1.86
CA ILE A 176 12.29 -6.08 3.09
C ILE A 176 12.23 -7.16 4.19
N ALA A 177 11.09 -7.85 4.34
CA ALA A 177 10.94 -8.93 5.31
C ALA A 177 11.92 -10.09 5.05
N ARG A 178 12.17 -10.42 3.79
CA ARG A 178 13.18 -11.41 3.40
C ARG A 178 14.60 -10.97 3.81
N GLU A 179 14.96 -9.70 3.61
CA GLU A 179 16.23 -9.14 4.06
C GLU A 179 16.36 -9.18 5.59
N VAL A 180 15.32 -8.74 6.30
CA VAL A 180 15.28 -8.79 7.76
C VAL A 180 15.47 -10.22 8.26
N SER A 181 14.80 -11.20 7.65
CA SER A 181 14.96 -12.61 7.97
C SER A 181 16.40 -13.09 7.73
N ALA A 182 17.02 -12.70 6.61
CA ALA A 182 18.40 -13.08 6.31
C ALA A 182 19.41 -12.46 7.30
N LEU A 183 19.16 -11.23 7.75
CA LEU A 183 20.02 -10.51 8.67
C LEU A 183 19.90 -10.97 10.13
N THR A 184 18.70 -11.37 10.55
CA THR A 184 18.36 -11.68 11.95
C THR A 184 18.15 -13.16 12.20
N GLN A 185 18.03 -13.96 11.15
CA GLN A 185 17.66 -15.38 11.19
C GLN A 185 16.28 -15.64 11.80
N CYS A 186 15.42 -14.60 11.87
CA CYS A 186 14.02 -14.80 12.24
C CYS A 186 13.26 -15.51 11.12
N ALA A 187 12.13 -16.12 11.45
CA ALA A 187 11.28 -16.77 10.46
C ALA A 187 10.79 -15.77 9.40
N PHE A 188 10.83 -16.17 8.14
CA PHE A 188 10.19 -15.47 7.03
C PHE A 188 8.87 -16.15 6.71
N THR A 189 7.76 -15.43 6.91
CA THR A 189 6.40 -15.92 6.70
C THR A 189 5.70 -15.00 5.69
N PRO A 190 6.01 -15.13 4.39
CA PRO A 190 5.36 -14.33 3.36
C PRO A 190 3.86 -14.64 3.34
N VAL A 191 3.07 -13.69 2.81
CA VAL A 191 1.64 -13.90 2.63
C VAL A 191 1.38 -15.15 1.78
N GLU A 192 0.50 -16.01 2.25
CA GLU A 192 0.05 -17.19 1.51
C GLU A 192 -1.00 -16.75 0.48
N ILE A 193 -0.73 -16.98 -0.80
CA ILE A 193 -1.61 -16.59 -1.90
C ILE A 193 -2.46 -17.79 -2.30
N GLN A 194 -3.76 -17.64 -2.16
CA GLN A 194 -4.73 -18.67 -2.49
C GLN A 194 -5.18 -18.53 -3.95
N THR A 195 -5.30 -19.66 -4.66
CA THR A 195 -5.91 -19.67 -5.99
C THR A 195 -7.40 -19.38 -5.89
N ALA A 196 -7.86 -18.37 -6.60
CA ALA A 196 -9.26 -17.97 -6.59
C ALA A 196 -10.16 -19.00 -7.28
N SER A 197 -11.35 -19.21 -6.73
CA SER A 197 -12.37 -20.04 -7.35
C SER A 197 -12.91 -19.38 -8.63
N ILE A 198 -12.90 -20.10 -9.74
CA ILE A 198 -13.43 -19.63 -11.01
C ILE A 198 -14.95 -19.81 -11.05
N SER A 199 -15.67 -18.71 -11.17
CA SER A 199 -17.15 -18.66 -11.18
C SER A 199 -17.72 -17.92 -12.40
N SER A 200 -16.88 -17.30 -13.22
CA SER A 200 -17.25 -16.69 -14.50
C SER A 200 -16.55 -17.35 -15.67
N LYS A 201 -17.22 -17.33 -16.84
CA LYS A 201 -16.65 -17.78 -18.12
C LYS A 201 -16.02 -16.65 -18.93
N LYS A 202 -16.12 -15.41 -18.45
CA LYS A 202 -15.57 -14.24 -19.14
C LYS A 202 -14.05 -14.27 -19.09
N LYS A 203 -13.45 -13.91 -20.23
CA LYS A 203 -12.00 -13.80 -20.41
C LYS A 203 -11.70 -12.53 -21.19
N GLN A 204 -10.63 -11.86 -20.83
CA GLN A 204 -10.09 -10.76 -21.61
C GLN A 204 -8.90 -11.28 -22.42
N ALA A 205 -9.05 -11.28 -23.73
CA ALA A 205 -7.95 -11.68 -24.62
C ALA A 205 -6.81 -10.68 -24.54
N VAL A 206 -5.57 -11.19 -24.57
CA VAL A 206 -4.34 -10.40 -24.53
C VAL A 206 -3.42 -10.77 -25.66
N ARG A 207 -2.68 -9.79 -26.21
CA ARG A 207 -1.68 -9.97 -27.26
C ARG A 207 -0.47 -9.09 -27.02
N ILE A 208 0.71 -9.60 -27.27
CA ILE A 208 1.96 -8.86 -27.18
C ILE A 208 2.54 -8.69 -28.58
N ASP A 209 2.48 -7.47 -29.12
CA ASP A 209 3.07 -7.11 -30.42
C ASP A 209 4.52 -6.60 -30.27
N ALA A 210 4.97 -6.31 -29.05
CA ALA A 210 6.34 -5.93 -28.71
C ALA A 210 6.97 -6.94 -27.73
N PRO A 211 7.28 -8.18 -28.15
CA PRO A 211 7.68 -9.26 -27.26
C PRO A 211 9.06 -9.08 -26.60
N ALA A 212 9.91 -8.20 -27.12
CA ALA A 212 11.16 -7.83 -26.48
C ALA A 212 10.98 -6.83 -25.33
N ASP A 213 9.92 -6.01 -25.40
CA ASP A 213 9.63 -4.94 -24.47
C ASP A 213 8.69 -5.38 -23.33
N CYS A 214 7.79 -6.32 -23.63
CA CYS A 214 6.90 -6.96 -22.67
C CYS A 214 7.10 -8.48 -22.70
N GLY A 215 7.68 -9.02 -21.63
CA GLY A 215 7.96 -10.46 -21.54
C GLY A 215 6.81 -11.29 -21.01
N ARG A 216 5.88 -10.68 -20.28
CA ARG A 216 4.71 -11.35 -19.69
C ARG A 216 3.58 -10.37 -19.46
N PHE A 217 2.37 -10.76 -19.81
CA PHE A 217 1.16 -9.97 -19.56
C PHE A 217 0.02 -10.92 -19.19
N ILE A 218 -0.55 -10.71 -18.01
CA ILE A 218 -1.66 -11.53 -17.50
C ILE A 218 -2.86 -10.62 -17.24
N SER A 219 -4.03 -11.07 -17.66
CA SER A 219 -5.31 -10.44 -17.37
C SER A 219 -6.29 -11.41 -16.70
N ARG A 220 -7.20 -10.88 -15.89
CA ARG A 220 -8.36 -11.60 -15.35
C ARG A 220 -9.57 -10.70 -15.33
N VAL A 221 -10.70 -11.20 -15.82
CA VAL A 221 -12.00 -10.55 -15.69
C VAL A 221 -12.61 -10.89 -14.33
N ILE A 222 -13.20 -9.91 -13.65
CA ILE A 222 -14.09 -10.14 -12.51
C ILE A 222 -15.39 -9.39 -12.79
N GLU A 223 -16.50 -10.12 -12.83
CA GLU A 223 -17.83 -9.58 -13.15
C GLU A 223 -18.61 -9.26 -11.86
N ASN A 224 -19.54 -8.31 -11.95
CA ASN A 224 -20.49 -7.96 -10.88
C ASN A 224 -19.79 -7.50 -9.58
N VAL A 225 -18.74 -6.71 -9.69
CA VAL A 225 -18.08 -6.08 -8.52
C VAL A 225 -18.92 -4.90 -8.03
N ASN A 226 -18.87 -4.64 -6.73
CA ASN A 226 -19.36 -3.40 -6.13
C ASN A 226 -18.20 -2.39 -6.08
N ALA A 227 -18.11 -1.50 -7.08
CA ALA A 227 -17.08 -0.47 -7.12
C ALA A 227 -17.22 0.61 -6.02
N LYS A 228 -18.42 0.71 -5.39
CA LYS A 228 -18.68 1.61 -4.25
C LYS A 228 -18.33 1.00 -2.89
N ALA A 229 -17.79 -0.23 -2.87
CA ALA A 229 -17.35 -0.83 -1.63
C ALA A 229 -16.27 0.04 -0.97
N ALA A 230 -16.37 0.22 0.34
CA ALA A 230 -15.36 0.96 1.09
C ALA A 230 -14.08 0.14 1.20
N THR A 231 -12.93 0.79 1.06
CA THR A 231 -11.65 0.18 1.42
C THR A 231 -11.64 -0.13 2.90
N PRO A 232 -11.36 -1.37 3.33
CA PRO A 232 -11.28 -1.72 4.74
C PRO A 232 -10.23 -0.89 5.49
N ASP A 233 -10.51 -0.51 6.73
CA ASP A 233 -9.65 0.37 7.52
C ASP A 233 -8.21 -0.16 7.66
N TRP A 234 -8.03 -1.47 7.84
CA TRP A 234 -6.71 -2.07 7.92
C TRP A 234 -5.88 -1.89 6.63
N MET A 235 -6.52 -1.93 5.45
CA MET A 235 -5.87 -1.71 4.17
C MET A 235 -5.56 -0.22 3.97
N LYS A 236 -6.54 0.64 4.25
CA LYS A 236 -6.40 2.10 4.20
C LYS A 236 -5.24 2.57 5.08
N GLN A 237 -5.18 2.12 6.33
CA GLN A 237 -4.08 2.44 7.26
C GLN A 237 -2.71 2.01 6.71
N ARG A 238 -2.59 0.79 6.18
CA ARG A 238 -1.33 0.30 5.60
C ARG A 238 -0.89 1.14 4.41
N LEU A 239 -1.82 1.51 3.52
CA LEU A 239 -1.55 2.37 2.37
C LEU A 239 -1.09 3.76 2.81
N GLU A 240 -1.86 4.43 3.65
CA GLU A 240 -1.60 5.79 4.13
C GLU A 240 -0.29 5.87 4.92
N ARG A 241 -0.03 4.91 5.80
CA ARG A 241 1.25 4.78 6.52
C ARG A 241 2.43 4.42 5.61
N SER A 242 2.16 3.96 4.40
CA SER A 242 3.16 3.73 3.35
C SER A 242 3.26 4.89 2.34
N GLY A 243 2.62 6.03 2.62
CA GLY A 243 2.66 7.23 1.79
C GLY A 243 1.73 7.20 0.57
N ILE A 244 0.81 6.23 0.48
CA ILE A 244 -0.16 6.12 -0.61
C ILE A 244 -1.56 6.51 -0.11
N ARG A 245 -2.14 7.54 -0.72
CA ARG A 245 -3.52 7.95 -0.40
C ARG A 245 -4.52 6.91 -0.90
N SER A 246 -5.46 6.52 -0.05
CA SER A 246 -6.62 5.70 -0.43
C SER A 246 -7.54 6.48 -1.38
N ILE A 247 -8.01 5.83 -2.43
CA ILE A 247 -8.85 6.42 -3.48
C ILE A 247 -10.18 5.68 -3.58
N SER A 248 -10.15 4.39 -3.91
CA SER A 248 -11.30 3.49 -4.00
C SER A 248 -10.81 2.05 -3.83
N ALA A 249 -11.67 1.16 -3.36
CA ALA A 249 -11.28 -0.21 -3.05
C ALA A 249 -10.57 -0.92 -4.23
N LEU A 250 -11.05 -0.73 -5.47
CA LEU A 250 -10.45 -1.36 -6.65
C LEU A 250 -9.02 -0.84 -6.95
N VAL A 251 -8.79 0.46 -6.77
CA VAL A 251 -7.46 1.07 -6.96
C VAL A 251 -6.54 0.72 -5.78
N ASP A 252 -7.07 0.77 -4.58
CA ASP A 252 -6.35 0.52 -3.34
C ASP A 252 -5.83 -0.91 -3.26
N ILE A 253 -6.60 -1.89 -3.74
CA ILE A 253 -6.17 -3.29 -3.84
C ILE A 253 -4.92 -3.41 -4.74
N GLY A 254 -4.89 -2.75 -5.89
CA GLY A 254 -3.73 -2.75 -6.78
C GLY A 254 -2.49 -2.14 -6.10
N ASN A 255 -2.65 -1.00 -5.43
CA ASN A 255 -1.58 -0.34 -4.67
C ASN A 255 -1.12 -1.20 -3.48
N TYR A 256 -2.06 -1.85 -2.78
CA TYR A 256 -1.74 -2.75 -1.68
C TYR A 256 -0.89 -3.95 -2.13
N VAL A 257 -1.28 -4.62 -3.20
CA VAL A 257 -0.51 -5.75 -3.77
C VAL A 257 0.87 -5.29 -4.23
N MET A 258 0.97 -4.12 -4.85
CA MET A 258 2.26 -3.53 -5.23
C MET A 258 3.18 -3.30 -4.02
N LEU A 259 2.67 -2.78 -2.90
CA LEU A 259 3.45 -2.60 -1.67
C LEU A 259 3.75 -3.93 -0.97
N GLU A 260 2.78 -4.85 -0.95
CA GLU A 260 2.90 -6.13 -0.25
C GLU A 260 3.96 -7.03 -0.90
N ILE A 261 3.90 -7.24 -2.23
CA ILE A 261 4.75 -8.22 -2.93
C ILE A 261 5.64 -7.63 -4.03
N GLY A 262 5.47 -6.36 -4.41
CA GLY A 262 6.35 -5.67 -5.36
C GLY A 262 5.89 -5.68 -6.82
N GLN A 263 4.69 -6.17 -7.12
CA GLN A 263 4.11 -6.19 -8.48
C GLN A 263 3.14 -5.02 -8.66
N PRO A 264 3.48 -3.99 -9.47
CA PRO A 264 2.50 -2.99 -9.87
C PRO A 264 1.39 -3.61 -10.70
N MET A 265 0.16 -3.20 -10.43
CA MET A 265 -1.04 -3.68 -11.11
C MET A 265 -1.84 -2.53 -11.69
N HIS A 266 -2.67 -2.85 -12.67
CA HIS A 266 -3.69 -1.93 -13.18
C HIS A 266 -5.06 -2.60 -13.20
N VAL A 267 -6.10 -1.78 -13.11
CA VAL A 267 -7.49 -2.21 -13.19
C VAL A 267 -8.22 -1.38 -14.25
N PHE A 268 -8.80 -2.06 -15.22
CA PHE A 268 -9.64 -1.45 -16.25
C PHE A 268 -11.12 -1.69 -15.98
N ASP A 269 -11.96 -0.76 -16.39
CA ASP A 269 -13.38 -1.00 -16.57
C ASP A 269 -13.57 -1.86 -17.82
N ALA A 270 -14.01 -3.12 -17.65
CA ALA A 270 -14.13 -4.09 -18.72
C ALA A 270 -15.14 -3.66 -19.80
N ASP A 271 -16.16 -2.92 -19.41
CA ASP A 271 -17.23 -2.50 -20.34
C ASP A 271 -16.80 -1.32 -21.23
N LYS A 272 -15.68 -0.67 -20.89
CA LYS A 272 -15.06 0.39 -21.71
C LYS A 272 -14.04 -0.14 -22.73
N LEU A 273 -13.61 -1.40 -22.58
CA LEU A 273 -12.63 -2.02 -23.47
C LEU A 273 -13.24 -2.45 -24.81
N SER A 274 -12.44 -2.44 -25.87
CA SER A 274 -12.83 -2.84 -27.21
C SER A 274 -11.90 -3.94 -27.74
N GLY A 275 -12.37 -5.18 -27.79
CA GLY A 275 -11.60 -6.31 -28.28
C GLY A 275 -10.50 -6.77 -27.32
N SER A 276 -9.32 -7.09 -27.85
CA SER A 276 -8.19 -7.61 -27.08
C SER A 276 -7.37 -6.49 -26.46
N LEU A 277 -6.77 -6.72 -25.28
CA LEU A 277 -5.67 -5.90 -24.77
C LEU A 277 -4.40 -6.21 -25.57
N ILE A 278 -3.73 -5.17 -26.03
CA ILE A 278 -2.57 -5.27 -26.93
C ILE A 278 -1.41 -4.48 -26.34
N VAL A 279 -0.31 -5.16 -26.06
CA VAL A 279 0.93 -4.47 -25.66
C VAL A 279 1.76 -4.19 -26.89
N ARG A 280 1.88 -2.93 -27.27
CA ARG A 280 2.56 -2.47 -28.48
C ARG A 280 3.32 -1.17 -28.25
N ARG A 281 4.15 -0.79 -29.19
CA ARG A 281 4.69 0.58 -29.23
C ARG A 281 3.62 1.54 -29.73
N ALA A 282 3.70 2.77 -29.23
CA ALA A 282 2.78 3.83 -29.63
C ALA A 282 2.92 4.15 -31.13
N GLN A 283 1.82 4.61 -31.73
CA GLN A 283 1.80 5.09 -33.10
C GLN A 283 2.18 6.57 -33.15
N ASN A 284 2.75 7.01 -34.27
CA ASN A 284 3.14 8.40 -34.43
C ASN A 284 1.95 9.36 -34.32
N GLY A 285 2.04 10.33 -33.42
CA GLY A 285 0.98 11.32 -33.18
C GLY A 285 -0.19 10.82 -32.33
N GLU A 286 -0.13 9.58 -31.84
CA GLU A 286 -1.11 9.05 -30.90
C GLU A 286 -1.10 9.87 -29.58
N THR A 287 -2.26 10.14 -29.01
CA THR A 287 -2.39 10.90 -27.75
C THR A 287 -3.09 10.06 -26.69
N LEU A 288 -2.79 10.36 -25.43
CA LEU A 288 -3.41 9.72 -24.28
C LEU A 288 -3.78 10.76 -23.22
N ALA A 289 -5.04 10.81 -22.83
CA ALA A 289 -5.48 11.49 -21.62
C ALA A 289 -5.21 10.56 -20.42
N CYS A 290 -4.35 11.00 -19.51
CA CYS A 290 -3.86 10.21 -18.39
C CYS A 290 -4.68 10.48 -17.11
N LEU A 291 -4.69 9.52 -16.17
CA LEU A 291 -5.38 9.62 -14.87
C LEU A 291 -4.90 10.81 -13.99
N ASN A 292 -3.76 11.41 -14.30
CA ASN A 292 -3.25 12.61 -13.64
C ASN A 292 -3.68 13.91 -14.32
N GLU A 293 -4.76 13.88 -15.10
CA GLU A 293 -5.35 15.02 -15.82
C GLU A 293 -4.44 15.63 -16.92
N LYS A 294 -3.35 14.96 -17.29
CA LYS A 294 -2.46 15.38 -18.36
C LYS A 294 -2.76 14.63 -19.65
N THR A 295 -2.88 15.36 -20.75
CA THR A 295 -2.88 14.76 -22.09
C THR A 295 -1.49 14.82 -22.67
N VAL A 296 -0.97 13.66 -23.08
CA VAL A 296 0.37 13.52 -23.65
C VAL A 296 0.33 13.06 -25.10
N THR A 297 1.24 13.56 -25.92
CA THR A 297 1.52 13.02 -27.25
C THR A 297 2.56 11.94 -27.11
N LEU A 298 2.25 10.74 -27.59
CA LEU A 298 3.09 9.56 -27.43
C LEU A 298 4.22 9.56 -28.46
N ALA A 299 5.43 9.31 -27.98
CA ALA A 299 6.57 9.06 -28.87
C ALA A 299 6.56 7.60 -29.37
N ASP A 300 7.07 7.37 -30.55
CA ASP A 300 7.10 6.04 -31.22
C ASP A 300 7.88 4.96 -30.44
N ASN A 301 8.79 5.40 -29.56
CA ASN A 301 9.54 4.52 -28.67
C ASN A 301 8.84 4.23 -27.33
N THR A 302 7.58 4.65 -27.15
CA THR A 302 6.82 4.44 -25.92
C THR A 302 6.03 3.15 -26.01
N LEU A 303 6.16 2.30 -24.98
CA LEU A 303 5.33 1.12 -24.83
C LEU A 303 3.97 1.54 -24.26
N VAL A 304 2.90 1.02 -24.85
CA VAL A 304 1.52 1.26 -24.39
C VAL A 304 0.78 -0.07 -24.25
N VAL A 305 -0.16 -0.08 -23.31
CA VAL A 305 -1.27 -1.05 -23.34
C VAL A 305 -2.39 -0.38 -24.10
N ALA A 306 -2.92 -1.05 -25.10
CA ALA A 306 -3.92 -0.55 -26.03
C ALA A 306 -5.05 -1.55 -26.20
N ASP A 307 -6.12 -1.12 -26.82
CA ASP A 307 -7.15 -1.98 -27.37
C ASP A 307 -7.31 -1.71 -28.89
N GLU A 308 -8.40 -2.17 -29.49
CA GLU A 308 -8.66 -1.94 -30.92
C GLU A 308 -8.95 -0.46 -31.27
N LYS A 309 -9.27 0.37 -30.29
CA LYS A 309 -9.55 1.82 -30.47
C LYS A 309 -8.30 2.67 -30.35
N GLY A 310 -7.34 2.30 -29.51
CA GLY A 310 -6.15 3.10 -29.28
C GLY A 310 -5.44 2.78 -27.96
N ALA A 311 -4.50 3.66 -27.57
CA ALA A 311 -3.77 3.53 -26.32
C ALA A 311 -4.68 3.74 -25.11
N LEU A 312 -4.59 2.83 -24.14
CA LEU A 312 -5.31 2.85 -22.86
C LEU A 312 -4.43 3.27 -21.70
N SER A 313 -3.12 3.00 -21.78
CA SER A 313 -2.15 3.39 -20.76
C SER A 313 -0.74 3.51 -21.31
N LEU A 314 0.07 4.35 -20.68
CA LEU A 314 1.52 4.29 -20.77
C LEU A 314 1.97 3.08 -19.96
N ALA A 315 2.45 2.02 -20.63
CA ALA A 315 2.83 0.77 -19.98
C ALA A 315 3.82 1.00 -18.83
N GLY A 316 3.46 0.55 -17.64
CA GLY A 316 4.26 0.68 -16.43
C GLY A 316 4.46 2.10 -15.89
N LEU A 317 3.82 3.11 -16.46
CA LEU A 317 3.94 4.51 -16.03
C LEU A 317 2.61 5.08 -15.51
N MET A 318 1.56 5.11 -16.36
CA MET A 318 0.31 5.80 -16.01
C MET A 318 -0.86 5.26 -16.83
N GLY A 319 -1.97 4.98 -16.16
CA GLY A 319 -3.23 4.64 -16.79
C GLY A 319 -3.87 5.82 -17.53
N GLY A 320 -4.74 5.51 -18.50
CA GLY A 320 -5.55 6.49 -19.20
C GLY A 320 -6.96 6.61 -18.63
N GLU A 321 -7.58 7.77 -18.83
CA GLU A 321 -8.93 8.07 -18.32
C GLU A 321 -10.02 7.25 -19.02
N ALA A 322 -9.86 6.96 -20.31
CA ALA A 322 -10.90 6.34 -21.13
C ALA A 322 -11.35 4.95 -20.61
N SER A 323 -10.45 4.19 -20.00
CA SER A 323 -10.68 2.84 -19.48
C SER A 323 -10.69 2.78 -17.94
N ALA A 324 -10.66 3.93 -17.26
CA ALA A 324 -10.60 4.00 -15.81
C ALA A 324 -11.87 3.46 -15.16
N VAL A 325 -11.71 2.79 -14.02
CA VAL A 325 -12.82 2.40 -13.15
C VAL A 325 -13.47 3.63 -12.51
N SER A 326 -14.75 3.52 -12.21
CA SER A 326 -15.56 4.54 -11.55
C SER A 326 -16.55 3.87 -10.59
N ASP A 327 -17.29 4.65 -9.84
CA ASP A 327 -18.34 4.15 -8.95
C ASP A 327 -19.45 3.36 -9.66
N GLU A 328 -19.57 3.52 -10.98
CA GLU A 328 -20.58 2.81 -11.79
C GLU A 328 -20.02 1.52 -12.44
N THR A 329 -18.74 1.24 -12.27
CA THR A 329 -18.08 0.04 -12.83
C THR A 329 -18.65 -1.22 -12.19
N GLN A 330 -19.04 -2.19 -13.03
CA GLN A 330 -19.57 -3.49 -12.59
C GLN A 330 -18.67 -4.65 -12.98
N ASN A 331 -17.91 -4.50 -14.06
CA ASN A 331 -17.02 -5.52 -14.56
C ASN A 331 -15.61 -4.95 -14.70
N ILE A 332 -14.62 -5.65 -14.20
CA ILE A 332 -13.24 -5.19 -14.24
C ILE A 332 -12.32 -6.19 -14.94
N VAL A 333 -11.22 -5.67 -15.47
CA VAL A 333 -10.07 -6.47 -15.89
C VAL A 333 -8.88 -6.09 -15.03
N LEU A 334 -8.38 -7.04 -14.25
CA LEU A 334 -7.09 -6.91 -13.57
C LEU A 334 -5.97 -7.18 -14.57
N GLU A 335 -4.92 -6.37 -14.48
CA GLU A 335 -3.69 -6.49 -15.26
C GLU A 335 -2.49 -6.65 -14.33
N ALA A 336 -1.62 -7.62 -14.65
CA ALA A 336 -0.26 -7.69 -14.12
C ALA A 336 0.70 -8.03 -15.25
N ALA A 337 1.77 -7.23 -15.40
CA ALA A 337 2.71 -7.39 -16.49
C ALA A 337 4.17 -7.35 -16.01
N TRP A 338 5.05 -7.87 -16.85
CA TRP A 338 6.48 -7.63 -16.77
C TRP A 338 6.93 -6.88 -18.03
N PHE A 339 7.50 -5.70 -17.80
CA PHE A 339 8.09 -4.88 -18.86
C PHE A 339 9.61 -4.85 -18.69
N ALA A 340 10.35 -4.87 -19.80
CA ALA A 340 11.79 -4.73 -19.77
C ALA A 340 12.18 -3.38 -19.15
N PRO A 341 13.02 -3.34 -18.11
CA PRO A 341 13.34 -2.11 -17.39
C PRO A 341 13.86 -0.99 -18.30
N GLU A 342 14.59 -1.34 -19.35
CA GLU A 342 15.20 -0.43 -20.32
C GLU A 342 14.16 0.38 -21.10
N ILE A 343 12.96 -0.20 -21.30
CA ILE A 343 11.84 0.46 -22.02
C ILE A 343 11.14 1.48 -21.13
N ILE A 344 11.10 1.25 -19.83
CA ILE A 344 10.44 2.13 -18.87
C ILE A 344 11.40 3.22 -18.37
N ALA A 345 12.69 2.89 -18.27
CA ALA A 345 13.69 3.81 -17.78
C ALA A 345 13.69 5.15 -18.57
N GLY A 346 13.65 6.25 -17.82
CA GLY A 346 13.64 7.60 -18.36
C GLY A 346 12.29 8.11 -18.90
N LYS A 347 11.24 7.27 -18.95
CA LYS A 347 9.91 7.70 -19.40
C LYS A 347 9.27 8.72 -18.45
N SER A 348 9.47 8.57 -17.14
CA SER A 348 9.04 9.56 -16.14
C SER A 348 9.60 10.94 -16.44
N ARG A 349 10.89 11.02 -16.82
CA ARG A 349 11.53 12.28 -17.22
C ARG A 349 11.01 12.79 -18.56
N GLN A 350 10.79 11.88 -19.53
CA GLN A 350 10.30 12.23 -20.88
C GLN A 350 8.91 12.89 -20.83
N TYR A 351 8.00 12.38 -19.99
CA TYR A 351 6.63 12.87 -19.88
C TYR A 351 6.41 13.88 -18.75
N GLY A 352 7.42 14.11 -17.89
CA GLY A 352 7.35 15.08 -16.79
C GLY A 352 6.50 14.65 -15.61
N PHE A 353 6.27 13.33 -15.43
CA PHE A 353 5.65 12.73 -14.26
C PHE A 353 6.08 11.27 -14.08
N GLY A 354 6.11 10.81 -12.86
CA GLY A 354 6.39 9.42 -12.48
C GLY A 354 5.29 8.85 -11.60
N SER A 355 5.39 7.57 -11.30
CA SER A 355 4.51 6.85 -10.38
C SER A 355 5.31 5.80 -9.62
N ASP A 356 4.72 5.28 -8.55
CA ASP A 356 5.24 4.12 -7.81
C ASP A 356 5.43 2.89 -8.70
N SER A 357 4.58 2.72 -9.69
CA SER A 357 4.70 1.69 -10.73
C SER A 357 5.95 1.89 -11.57
N SER A 358 6.15 3.10 -12.14
CA SER A 358 7.31 3.38 -12.99
C SER A 358 8.62 3.26 -12.22
N PHE A 359 8.63 3.66 -10.95
CA PHE A 359 9.79 3.55 -10.09
C PHE A 359 10.23 2.07 -9.88
N ARG A 360 9.26 1.14 -9.84
CA ARG A 360 9.52 -0.29 -9.76
C ARG A 360 9.91 -0.88 -11.11
N PHE A 361 9.16 -0.61 -12.16
CA PHE A 361 9.43 -1.18 -13.48
C PHE A 361 10.78 -0.74 -14.06
N GLU A 362 11.19 0.52 -13.89
CA GLU A 362 12.49 0.99 -14.38
C GLU A 362 13.69 0.38 -13.66
N ARG A 363 13.49 -0.18 -12.45
CA ARG A 363 14.50 -0.89 -11.66
C ARG A 363 14.45 -2.39 -11.82
N GLY A 364 13.32 -2.90 -12.30
CA GLY A 364 13.04 -4.32 -12.50
C GLY A 364 12.04 -4.88 -11.50
N VAL A 365 10.99 -5.51 -12.03
CA VAL A 365 10.02 -6.31 -11.28
C VAL A 365 10.34 -7.78 -11.55
N ASP A 366 10.09 -8.65 -10.58
CA ASP A 366 10.29 -10.09 -10.77
C ASP A 366 9.29 -10.62 -11.80
N TYR A 367 9.80 -11.21 -12.90
CA TYR A 367 9.00 -11.75 -13.99
C TYR A 367 8.19 -13.00 -13.61
N ARG A 368 8.29 -13.48 -12.37
CA ARG A 368 7.53 -14.62 -11.85
C ARG A 368 6.32 -14.22 -11.02
N LEU A 369 6.21 -12.95 -10.61
CA LEU A 369 5.18 -12.48 -9.68
C LEU A 369 3.80 -12.25 -10.29
N GLN A 370 3.65 -12.11 -11.60
CA GLN A 370 2.42 -11.62 -12.23
C GLN A 370 1.20 -12.50 -11.91
N ALA A 371 1.36 -13.83 -11.94
CA ALA A 371 0.27 -14.75 -11.62
C ALA A 371 -0.13 -14.66 -10.13
N ASP A 372 0.85 -14.63 -9.24
CA ASP A 372 0.63 -14.49 -7.80
C ASP A 372 -0.08 -13.17 -7.48
N ALA A 373 0.31 -12.08 -8.15
CA ALA A 373 -0.32 -10.78 -7.98
C ALA A 373 -1.78 -10.77 -8.42
N ILE A 374 -2.09 -11.39 -9.56
CA ILE A 374 -3.48 -11.54 -10.03
C ILE A 374 -4.30 -12.38 -9.05
N GLU A 375 -3.76 -13.49 -8.51
CA GLU A 375 -4.46 -14.29 -7.51
C GLU A 375 -4.70 -13.48 -6.22
N ARG A 376 -3.67 -12.81 -5.71
CA ARG A 376 -3.79 -11.99 -4.50
C ARG A 376 -4.78 -10.84 -4.67
N ALA A 377 -4.72 -10.11 -5.79
CA ALA A 377 -5.68 -9.05 -6.07
C ALA A 377 -7.11 -9.59 -6.25
N THR A 378 -7.26 -10.75 -6.90
CA THR A 378 -8.57 -11.40 -7.05
C THR A 378 -9.17 -11.77 -5.71
N GLU A 379 -8.38 -12.39 -4.82
CA GLU A 379 -8.80 -12.70 -3.46
C GLU A 379 -9.34 -11.45 -2.74
N LEU A 380 -8.58 -10.36 -2.76
CA LEU A 380 -8.98 -9.11 -2.11
C LEU A 380 -10.21 -8.46 -2.76
N VAL A 381 -10.31 -8.48 -4.11
CA VAL A 381 -11.51 -7.97 -4.81
C VAL A 381 -12.74 -8.77 -4.41
N LEU A 382 -12.67 -10.10 -4.41
CA LEU A 382 -13.81 -10.95 -4.05
C LEU A 382 -14.24 -10.75 -2.58
N GLN A 383 -13.28 -10.54 -1.67
CA GLN A 383 -13.56 -10.28 -0.26
C GLN A 383 -14.18 -8.90 -0.02
N ILE A 384 -13.74 -7.87 -0.72
CA ILE A 384 -14.10 -6.46 -0.44
C ILE A 384 -15.23 -5.98 -1.36
N CYS A 385 -15.10 -6.26 -2.66
CA CYS A 385 -16.03 -5.77 -3.68
C CYS A 385 -17.01 -6.85 -4.17
N GLY A 386 -16.79 -8.12 -3.78
CA GLY A 386 -17.54 -9.24 -4.31
C GLY A 386 -17.23 -9.53 -5.78
N GLY A 387 -18.16 -10.21 -6.44
CA GLY A 387 -18.04 -10.50 -7.88
C GLY A 387 -17.80 -11.97 -8.21
N ALA A 388 -17.57 -12.23 -9.49
CA ALA A 388 -17.34 -13.56 -10.05
C ALA A 388 -16.07 -13.54 -10.92
N ALA A 389 -15.03 -14.26 -10.49
CA ALA A 389 -13.74 -14.31 -11.18
C ALA A 389 -13.76 -15.27 -12.37
N GLY A 390 -13.22 -14.81 -13.49
CA GLY A 390 -12.90 -15.62 -14.67
C GLY A 390 -11.52 -16.27 -14.61
N GLU A 391 -11.19 -17.08 -15.59
CA GLU A 391 -9.85 -17.63 -15.71
C GLU A 391 -8.84 -16.55 -16.10
N MET A 392 -7.58 -16.71 -15.66
CA MET A 392 -6.48 -15.89 -16.15
C MET A 392 -6.23 -16.16 -17.63
N VAL A 393 -5.89 -15.11 -18.37
CA VAL A 393 -5.39 -15.18 -19.74
C VAL A 393 -3.99 -14.60 -19.76
N GLU A 394 -3.04 -15.38 -20.25
CA GLU A 394 -1.63 -15.00 -20.29
C GLU A 394 -1.16 -14.89 -21.74
N ALA A 395 -0.40 -13.84 -22.04
CA ALA A 395 0.45 -13.74 -23.20
C ALA A 395 1.90 -13.64 -22.76
N GLN A 396 2.78 -14.36 -23.46
CA GLN A 396 4.20 -14.42 -23.13
C GLN A 396 5.05 -13.93 -24.32
N GLY A 397 5.96 -13.00 -24.01
CA GLY A 397 7.01 -12.53 -24.89
C GLY A 397 8.37 -13.10 -24.48
N LYS A 398 9.42 -12.28 -24.57
CA LYS A 398 10.78 -12.68 -24.21
C LYS A 398 11.03 -12.38 -22.72
N LEU A 399 11.14 -13.43 -21.91
CA LEU A 399 11.53 -13.32 -20.51
C LEU A 399 13.07 -13.34 -20.36
N PRO A 400 13.61 -12.73 -19.28
CA PRO A 400 15.03 -12.86 -18.97
C PRO A 400 15.36 -14.30 -18.58
N GLU A 401 16.57 -14.70 -18.92
CA GLU A 401 17.13 -15.99 -18.50
C GLU A 401 17.62 -15.90 -17.04
N ALA A 402 17.42 -16.97 -16.27
CA ALA A 402 17.96 -17.08 -14.93
C ALA A 402 19.50 -17.11 -14.99
N LYS A 403 20.14 -16.16 -14.32
CA LYS A 403 21.61 -16.09 -14.27
C LYS A 403 22.13 -16.98 -13.15
N GLN A 404 23.21 -17.70 -13.44
CA GLN A 404 24.01 -18.41 -12.43
C GLN A 404 25.22 -17.56 -12.07
N VAL A 405 25.53 -17.52 -10.77
CA VAL A 405 26.68 -16.80 -10.24
C VAL A 405 27.54 -17.78 -9.44
N GLU A 406 28.82 -17.88 -9.79
CA GLU A 406 29.79 -18.67 -9.04
C GLU A 406 30.33 -17.87 -7.86
N LEU A 407 30.14 -18.39 -6.64
CA LEU A 407 30.73 -17.86 -5.42
C LEU A 407 31.87 -18.74 -4.95
N ARG A 408 33.12 -18.23 -5.08
CA ARG A 408 34.30 -18.90 -4.57
C ARG A 408 34.53 -18.54 -3.09
N LEU A 409 34.31 -19.49 -2.20
CA LEU A 409 34.40 -19.28 -0.75
C LEU A 409 35.76 -18.73 -0.29
N GLY A 410 36.88 -19.25 -0.86
CA GLY A 410 38.22 -18.76 -0.53
C GLY A 410 38.48 -17.29 -0.87
N ARG A 411 37.66 -16.71 -1.78
CA ARG A 411 37.72 -15.28 -2.14
C ARG A 411 37.04 -14.37 -1.14
N LEU A 412 36.06 -14.87 -0.36
CA LEU A 412 35.31 -14.07 0.61
C LEU A 412 36.24 -13.40 1.62
N LYS A 413 37.17 -14.16 2.22
CA LYS A 413 38.15 -13.62 3.16
C LYS A 413 39.00 -12.49 2.54
N THR A 414 39.41 -12.64 1.29
CA THR A 414 40.20 -11.62 0.59
C THR A 414 39.41 -10.34 0.32
N VAL A 415 38.13 -10.46 -0.02
CA VAL A 415 37.27 -9.31 -0.37
C VAL A 415 36.71 -8.63 0.86
N LEU A 416 36.26 -9.41 1.85
CA LEU A 416 35.56 -8.90 3.04
C LEU A 416 36.51 -8.62 4.22
N GLY A 417 37.73 -9.14 4.20
CA GLY A 417 38.70 -9.01 5.29
C GLY A 417 38.41 -9.92 6.50
N VAL A 418 37.29 -10.67 6.46
CA VAL A 418 36.87 -11.60 7.53
C VAL A 418 36.59 -12.98 6.96
N GLU A 419 36.77 -14.00 7.78
CA GLU A 419 36.47 -15.38 7.42
C GLU A 419 35.03 -15.70 7.84
N ILE A 420 34.21 -16.12 6.86
CA ILE A 420 32.82 -16.51 7.09
C ILE A 420 32.74 -18.02 6.81
N PRO A 421 32.25 -18.84 7.76
CA PRO A 421 32.04 -20.26 7.54
C PRO A 421 31.12 -20.54 6.36
N ALA A 422 31.38 -21.57 5.57
CA ALA A 422 30.58 -21.93 4.40
C ALA A 422 29.10 -22.14 4.75
N GLU A 423 28.82 -22.82 5.86
CA GLU A 423 27.47 -23.05 6.38
C GLU A 423 26.71 -21.74 6.62
N GLN A 424 27.38 -20.74 7.19
CA GLN A 424 26.77 -19.42 7.40
C GLN A 424 26.45 -18.71 6.07
N VAL A 425 27.33 -18.83 5.08
CA VAL A 425 27.09 -18.30 3.73
C VAL A 425 25.86 -18.96 3.11
N GLU A 426 25.75 -20.29 3.22
CA GLU A 426 24.61 -21.04 2.70
C GLU A 426 23.31 -20.61 3.35
N ILE A 427 23.27 -20.49 4.68
CA ILE A 427 22.10 -20.03 5.44
C ILE A 427 21.65 -18.65 4.95
N ILE A 428 22.57 -17.68 4.83
CA ILE A 428 22.26 -16.33 4.37
C ILE A 428 21.65 -16.35 2.95
N LEU A 429 22.30 -17.07 2.03
CA LEU A 429 21.84 -17.12 0.64
C LEU A 429 20.47 -17.83 0.50
N GLN A 430 20.23 -18.87 1.30
CA GLN A 430 18.93 -19.55 1.35
C GLN A 430 17.82 -18.63 1.90
N HIS A 431 18.09 -17.89 2.97
CA HIS A 431 17.14 -16.90 3.50
C HIS A 431 16.83 -15.79 2.50
N LEU A 432 17.79 -15.43 1.64
CA LEU A 432 17.58 -14.51 0.54
C LEU A 432 16.78 -15.12 -0.64
N GLY A 433 16.45 -16.42 -0.58
CA GLY A 433 15.69 -17.12 -1.61
C GLY A 433 16.51 -17.56 -2.81
N LEU A 434 17.84 -17.62 -2.68
CA LEU A 434 18.74 -18.10 -3.73
C LEU A 434 18.78 -19.64 -3.73
N SER A 435 18.70 -20.24 -4.93
CA SER A 435 18.94 -21.67 -5.13
C SER A 435 20.44 -21.95 -5.19
N LEU A 436 20.91 -22.87 -4.37
CA LEU A 436 22.32 -23.20 -4.27
C LEU A 436 22.63 -24.53 -4.97
N ILE A 437 23.71 -24.53 -5.77
CA ILE A 437 24.27 -25.73 -6.39
C ILE A 437 25.71 -25.84 -5.91
N HIS A 438 26.03 -26.90 -5.17
CA HIS A 438 27.38 -27.18 -4.70
C HIS A 438 28.16 -27.89 -5.79
N ILE A 439 29.22 -27.25 -6.28
CA ILE A 439 30.21 -27.87 -7.16
C ILE A 439 31.45 -28.13 -6.29
N SER A 440 31.66 -29.37 -5.86
CA SER A 440 32.90 -29.78 -5.23
C SER A 440 34.02 -29.77 -6.30
N GLU A 441 35.12 -29.07 -6.05
CA GLU A 441 36.30 -29.22 -6.89
C GLU A 441 36.74 -30.69 -6.86
N PRO A 442 37.07 -31.29 -8.00
CA PRO A 442 37.66 -32.62 -7.99
C PRO A 442 38.95 -32.56 -7.17
N THR A 443 38.98 -33.34 -6.09
CA THR A 443 40.22 -33.56 -5.32
C THR A 443 41.32 -33.96 -6.28
N ARG A 444 42.26 -33.06 -6.51
CA ARG A 444 43.55 -33.46 -7.15
C ARG A 444 44.20 -34.51 -6.28
N GLN A 445 44.15 -35.78 -6.74
CA GLN A 445 45.02 -36.84 -6.26
C GLN A 445 46.46 -36.55 -6.66
#